data_1ef13d81ac653c55270c46492d230ab3
#
_entry.id   1ef13d81ac653c55270c46492d230ab3
#
_cell.length_a   1.000
_cell.length_b   1.000
_cell.length_c   1.000
_cell.angle_alpha   90.00
_cell.angle_beta   90.00
_cell.angle_gamma   90.00
#
_symmetry.space_group_name_H-M   'P 1'
#
loop_
_entity.id
_entity.type
_entity.pdbx_description
1 polymer ?
#
loop_
_entity_poly.entity_id
_entity_poly.type
_entity_poly.pdbx_seq_one_letter_code
_entity_poly.pdbx_strand_id
1 'polypeptide(L)'
;MIKPCAVLLLGLFLMARCVSILGAQEQPTIAEYRDPEYAYSFQYPAHWKLKKLPEGAANDDIRVSLQTPGGDSFMVIVEKRGQNPTKAEFNSDPKRSARVDKLIDETTEEIYRIVARNLGAVETEFGEKTDLSNDAAIKFYVSSLNKMKAGEPIIVAGIHLYPFSKPYSISFMMTAFFNPGAEKENAVMRAVFNSFQLVEPAQPSGGPSSPDLPKASQSK
;
A
#
# COMPACT_ATOMS: atom_id res chain seq x y z
N MET A 1 66.40 -24.30 13.63
CA MET A 1 65.18 -25.06 13.89
C MET A 1 64.15 -24.07 14.43
N ILE A 2 63.27 -23.57 13.58
CA ILE A 2 62.22 -22.59 13.93
C ILE A 2 60.96 -23.39 14.31
N LYS A 3 60.47 -23.21 15.52
CA LYS A 3 59.33 -23.95 16.06
C LYS A 3 58.04 -23.61 15.30
N PRO A 4 57.22 -24.57 14.86
CA PRO A 4 56.04 -24.34 14.01
C PRO A 4 54.82 -23.71 14.73
N CYS A 5 54.92 -23.38 16.02
CA CYS A 5 53.80 -22.83 16.78
C CYS A 5 53.52 -21.33 16.61
N ALA A 6 54.47 -20.56 16.07
CA ALA A 6 54.30 -19.09 15.95
C ALA A 6 53.55 -18.65 14.67
N VAL A 7 53.51 -19.52 13.64
CA VAL A 7 52.84 -19.19 12.37
C VAL A 7 51.32 -19.43 12.43
N LEU A 8 50.89 -20.34 13.32
CA LEU A 8 49.43 -20.65 13.43
C LEU A 8 48.64 -19.58 14.18
N LEU A 9 49.27 -18.81 15.09
CA LEU A 9 48.62 -17.73 15.83
C LEU A 9 48.47 -16.44 15.00
N LEU A 10 49.33 -16.20 14.02
CA LEU A 10 49.24 -15.02 13.18
C LEU A 10 48.12 -15.15 12.09
N GLY A 11 47.87 -16.39 11.65
CA GLY A 11 46.78 -16.67 10.71
C GLY A 11 45.38 -16.50 11.31
N LEU A 12 45.23 -16.81 12.61
CA LEU A 12 43.92 -16.68 13.28
C LEU A 12 43.52 -15.22 13.56
N PHE A 13 44.54 -14.34 13.76
CA PHE A 13 44.29 -12.90 14.01
C PHE A 13 43.96 -12.12 12.74
N LEU A 14 44.39 -12.56 11.57
CA LEU A 14 43.99 -11.93 10.28
C LEU A 14 42.59 -12.34 9.84
N MET A 15 42.13 -13.54 10.16
CA MET A 15 40.77 -13.98 9.84
C MET A 15 39.68 -13.27 10.69
N ALA A 16 40.04 -12.85 11.94
CA ALA A 16 39.09 -12.16 12.82
C ALA A 16 38.81 -10.70 12.42
N ARG A 17 39.61 -10.10 11.53
CA ARG A 17 39.38 -8.72 11.08
C ARG A 17 38.62 -8.62 9.75
N CYS A 18 38.43 -9.70 9.01
CA CYS A 18 37.64 -9.69 7.77
C CYS A 18 36.14 -9.85 7.97
N VAL A 19 35.65 -10.13 9.19
CA VAL A 19 34.22 -10.33 9.46
C VAL A 19 33.51 -9.04 9.88
N SER A 20 34.23 -7.93 10.06
CA SER A 20 33.64 -6.67 10.57
C SER A 20 33.33 -5.61 9.47
N ILE A 21 33.37 -5.96 8.18
CA ILE A 21 32.96 -5.09 7.09
C ILE A 21 31.79 -5.73 6.31
N LEU A 22 30.97 -6.51 6.98
CA LEU A 22 29.57 -6.63 6.57
C LEU A 22 28.91 -5.35 7.10
N GLY A 23 28.93 -4.31 6.25
CA GLY A 23 28.30 -3.04 6.56
C GLY A 23 26.92 -3.30 7.12
N ALA A 24 26.66 -2.81 8.33
CA ALA A 24 25.31 -2.68 8.82
C ALA A 24 24.55 -1.89 7.74
N GLN A 25 23.82 -2.62 6.91
CA GLN A 25 22.92 -2.01 5.94
C GLN A 25 21.87 -1.33 6.81
N GLU A 26 21.99 -0.01 6.98
CA GLU A 26 20.98 0.78 7.69
C GLU A 26 19.62 0.37 7.13
N GLN A 27 18.82 -0.26 7.96
CA GLN A 27 17.45 -0.56 7.58
C GLN A 27 16.78 0.78 7.31
N PRO A 28 16.14 0.96 6.16
CA PRO A 28 15.50 2.22 5.85
C PRO A 28 14.51 2.57 6.95
N THR A 29 14.59 3.78 7.47
CA THR A 29 13.59 4.30 8.40
C THR A 29 12.22 4.21 7.73
N ILE A 30 11.26 3.59 8.42
CA ILE A 30 9.89 3.42 7.93
C ILE A 30 9.02 4.54 8.50
N ALA A 31 8.27 5.19 7.64
CA ALA A 31 7.21 6.12 7.98
C ALA A 31 5.85 5.45 7.78
N GLU A 32 4.83 5.93 8.47
CA GLU A 32 3.42 5.52 8.28
C GLU A 32 2.61 6.73 7.79
N TYR A 33 1.78 6.49 6.79
CA TYR A 33 0.70 7.38 6.41
C TYR A 33 -0.61 6.81 6.94
N ARG A 34 -1.45 7.67 7.53
CA ARG A 34 -2.80 7.35 7.98
C ARG A 34 -3.77 8.40 7.50
N ASP A 35 -4.82 7.96 6.83
CA ASP A 35 -5.91 8.84 6.40
C ASP A 35 -7.00 8.88 7.47
N PRO A 36 -7.32 10.07 8.03
CA PRO A 36 -8.32 10.19 9.09
C PRO A 36 -9.76 10.12 8.58
N GLU A 37 -10.00 10.43 7.32
CA GLU A 37 -11.35 10.49 6.73
C GLU A 37 -11.83 9.10 6.29
N TYR A 38 -10.97 8.38 5.57
CA TYR A 38 -11.31 7.07 4.98
C TYR A 38 -10.75 5.90 5.76
N ALA A 39 -10.05 6.17 6.88
CA ALA A 39 -9.57 5.18 7.83
C ALA A 39 -8.73 4.06 7.16
N TYR A 40 -7.75 4.43 6.36
CA TYR A 40 -6.72 3.52 5.85
C TYR A 40 -5.33 3.96 6.28
N SER A 41 -4.38 3.03 6.28
CA SER A 41 -2.97 3.32 6.48
C SER A 41 -2.08 2.46 5.59
N PHE A 42 -0.85 2.92 5.41
CA PHE A 42 0.24 2.14 4.81
C PHE A 42 1.60 2.63 5.33
N GLN A 43 2.60 1.75 5.26
CA GLN A 43 3.97 2.03 5.65
C GLN A 43 4.83 2.23 4.39
N TYR A 44 5.83 3.11 4.48
CA TYR A 44 6.73 3.39 3.37
C TYR A 44 8.11 3.86 3.87
N PRO A 45 9.19 3.69 3.10
CA PRO A 45 10.50 4.24 3.43
C PRO A 45 10.44 5.76 3.57
N ALA A 46 10.90 6.31 4.69
CA ALA A 46 10.77 7.73 5.02
C ALA A 46 11.46 8.69 4.02
N HIS A 47 12.41 8.18 3.23
CA HIS A 47 13.07 8.96 2.18
C HIS A 47 12.29 9.04 0.86
N TRP A 48 11.17 8.32 0.72
CA TRP A 48 10.29 8.44 -0.44
C TRP A 48 9.46 9.73 -0.35
N LYS A 49 9.08 10.27 -1.51
CA LYS A 49 8.34 11.54 -1.56
C LYS A 49 6.84 11.30 -1.46
N LEU A 50 6.27 11.59 -0.30
CA LEU A 50 4.83 11.59 -0.09
C LEU A 50 4.24 12.97 -0.44
N LYS A 51 3.21 12.99 -1.29
CA LYS A 51 2.44 14.18 -1.63
C LYS A 51 0.96 13.92 -1.37
N LYS A 52 0.38 14.68 -0.45
CA LYS A 52 -1.07 14.76 -0.28
C LYS A 52 -1.62 15.71 -1.34
N LEU A 53 -2.68 15.30 -2.01
CA LEU A 53 -3.34 16.18 -2.96
C LEU A 53 -4.45 16.94 -2.21
N PRO A 54 -4.55 18.28 -2.39
CA PRO A 54 -5.60 19.07 -1.75
C PRO A 54 -6.97 18.68 -2.35
N GLU A 55 -8.03 18.83 -1.55
CA GLU A 55 -9.41 18.80 -2.04
C GLU A 55 -9.58 19.83 -3.17
N GLY A 56 -10.27 19.45 -4.25
CA GLY A 56 -10.46 20.31 -5.42
C GLY A 56 -9.28 20.30 -6.41
N ALA A 57 -8.31 19.40 -6.25
CA ALA A 57 -7.31 19.15 -7.29
C ALA A 57 -8.00 18.55 -8.54
N ALA A 58 -7.41 18.72 -9.72
CA ALA A 58 -7.99 18.28 -11.01
C ALA A 58 -8.38 16.78 -11.09
N ASN A 59 -7.98 15.97 -10.10
CA ASN A 59 -8.40 14.60 -9.86
C ASN A 59 -8.78 14.46 -8.38
N ASP A 60 -9.98 14.84 -8.02
CA ASP A 60 -10.51 14.81 -6.64
C ASP A 60 -10.47 13.41 -5.99
N ASP A 61 -10.39 12.37 -6.81
CA ASP A 61 -10.35 10.99 -6.34
C ASP A 61 -8.96 10.55 -5.86
N ILE A 62 -7.86 11.21 -6.31
CA ILE A 62 -6.50 10.89 -5.88
C ILE A 62 -6.19 11.63 -4.58
N ARG A 63 -6.08 10.89 -3.47
CA ARG A 63 -5.83 11.46 -2.13
C ARG A 63 -4.34 11.60 -1.81
N VAL A 64 -3.55 10.63 -2.23
CA VAL A 64 -2.12 10.53 -1.92
C VAL A 64 -1.36 10.02 -3.11
N SER A 65 -0.18 10.59 -3.35
CA SER A 65 0.83 10.08 -4.27
C SER A 65 2.14 9.88 -3.52
N LEU A 66 2.79 8.76 -3.75
CA LEU A 66 4.09 8.40 -3.17
C LEU A 66 5.02 8.05 -4.33
N GLN A 67 6.20 8.65 -4.35
CA GLN A 67 7.20 8.45 -5.41
C GLN A 67 8.49 7.88 -4.84
N THR A 68 9.00 6.82 -5.47
CA THR A 68 10.31 6.25 -5.15
C THR A 68 11.44 7.09 -5.76
N PRO A 69 12.68 6.99 -5.26
CA PRO A 69 13.84 7.60 -5.91
C PRO A 69 14.07 7.10 -7.34
N GLY A 70 13.65 5.86 -7.66
CA GLY A 70 13.75 5.25 -8.98
C GLY A 70 12.69 5.70 -9.99
N GLY A 71 11.72 6.51 -9.56
CA GLY A 71 10.65 7.03 -10.41
C GLY A 71 9.36 6.22 -10.40
N ASP A 72 9.33 5.06 -9.73
CA ASP A 72 8.08 4.32 -9.53
C ASP A 72 7.13 5.11 -8.65
N SER A 73 5.85 4.88 -8.79
CA SER A 73 4.84 5.63 -8.06
C SER A 73 3.77 4.73 -7.46
N PHE A 74 3.26 5.17 -6.32
CA PHE A 74 2.05 4.65 -5.71
C PHE A 74 1.03 5.78 -5.61
N MET A 75 -0.24 5.45 -5.70
CA MET A 75 -1.31 6.41 -5.46
C MET A 75 -2.47 5.74 -4.73
N VAL A 76 -3.13 6.51 -3.89
CA VAL A 76 -4.41 6.11 -3.30
C VAL A 76 -5.51 6.90 -3.98
N ILE A 77 -6.46 6.19 -4.53
CA ILE A 77 -7.65 6.71 -5.18
C ILE A 77 -8.84 6.35 -4.29
N VAL A 78 -9.67 7.32 -3.94
CA VAL A 78 -10.91 7.10 -3.20
C VAL A 78 -12.08 7.55 -4.08
N GLU A 79 -12.87 6.60 -4.52
CA GLU A 79 -13.99 6.85 -5.41
C GLU A 79 -15.31 6.77 -4.65
N LYS A 80 -16.12 7.82 -4.72
CA LYS A 80 -17.47 7.82 -4.18
C LYS A 80 -18.36 6.92 -5.03
N ARG A 81 -19.07 6.02 -4.38
CA ARG A 81 -19.91 5.01 -5.03
C ARG A 81 -21.27 4.90 -4.33
N GLY A 82 -22.12 4.03 -4.83
CA GLY A 82 -23.27 3.56 -4.06
C GLY A 82 -22.84 2.82 -2.79
N GLN A 83 -23.79 2.61 -1.88
CA GLN A 83 -23.53 1.90 -0.63
C GLN A 83 -23.01 0.49 -0.88
N ASN A 84 -21.85 0.16 -0.33
CA ASN A 84 -21.36 -1.21 -0.33
C ASN A 84 -22.24 -2.10 0.56
N PRO A 85 -22.32 -3.41 0.29
CA PRO A 85 -23.09 -4.32 1.14
C PRO A 85 -22.58 -4.32 2.58
N THR A 86 -23.42 -4.70 3.51
CA THR A 86 -22.97 -5.04 4.86
C THR A 86 -22.21 -6.37 4.82
N LYS A 87 -21.39 -6.62 5.84
CA LYS A 87 -20.70 -7.91 6.00
C LYS A 87 -21.68 -9.09 6.04
N ALA A 88 -22.82 -8.90 6.70
CA ALA A 88 -23.86 -9.95 6.81
C ALA A 88 -24.46 -10.27 5.43
N GLU A 89 -24.84 -9.26 4.66
CA GLU A 89 -25.37 -9.44 3.30
C GLU A 89 -24.36 -10.13 2.39
N PHE A 90 -23.09 -9.70 2.44
CA PHE A 90 -22.02 -10.29 1.64
C PHE A 90 -21.77 -11.76 2.01
N ASN A 91 -21.73 -12.10 3.29
CA ASN A 91 -21.46 -13.46 3.74
C ASN A 91 -22.63 -14.42 3.49
N SER A 92 -23.87 -13.91 3.47
CA SER A 92 -25.06 -14.70 3.18
C SER A 92 -25.38 -14.83 1.69
N ASP A 93 -24.68 -14.10 0.83
CA ASP A 93 -24.92 -14.12 -0.61
C ASP A 93 -24.40 -15.43 -1.24
N PRO A 94 -25.27 -16.31 -1.75
CA PRO A 94 -24.86 -17.56 -2.41
C PRO A 94 -24.04 -17.30 -3.69
N LYS A 95 -24.08 -16.08 -4.24
CA LYS A 95 -23.32 -15.65 -5.42
C LYS A 95 -22.12 -14.78 -5.05
N ARG A 96 -21.64 -14.84 -3.81
CA ARG A 96 -20.53 -14.04 -3.30
C ARG A 96 -19.32 -14.08 -4.22
N SER A 97 -18.86 -15.26 -4.63
CA SER A 97 -17.70 -15.42 -5.52
C SER A 97 -17.93 -14.72 -6.86
N ALA A 98 -19.06 -14.96 -7.50
CA ALA A 98 -19.40 -14.34 -8.78
C ALA A 98 -19.50 -12.78 -8.66
N ARG A 99 -19.90 -12.27 -7.49
CA ARG A 99 -19.92 -10.83 -7.24
C ARG A 99 -18.50 -10.26 -7.15
N VAL A 100 -17.58 -10.96 -6.48
CA VAL A 100 -16.16 -10.55 -6.42
C VAL A 100 -15.53 -10.62 -7.79
N ASP A 101 -15.73 -11.70 -8.54
CA ASP A 101 -15.23 -11.85 -9.91
C ASP A 101 -15.71 -10.68 -10.80
N LYS A 102 -17.00 -10.32 -10.70
CA LYS A 102 -17.55 -9.19 -11.42
C LYS A 102 -16.90 -7.87 -11.05
N LEU A 103 -16.66 -7.59 -9.76
CA LEU A 103 -15.95 -6.38 -9.31
C LEU A 103 -14.52 -6.34 -9.84
N ILE A 104 -13.82 -7.47 -9.85
CA ILE A 104 -12.48 -7.60 -10.41
C ILE A 104 -12.50 -7.26 -11.90
N ASP A 105 -13.44 -7.79 -12.67
CA ASP A 105 -13.53 -7.55 -14.09
C ASP A 105 -13.89 -6.09 -14.40
N GLU A 106 -14.87 -5.51 -13.71
CA GLU A 106 -15.24 -4.10 -13.84
C GLU A 106 -14.03 -3.19 -13.53
N THR A 107 -13.33 -3.43 -12.42
CA THR A 107 -12.14 -2.67 -12.04
C THR A 107 -11.03 -2.81 -13.09
N THR A 108 -10.85 -4.02 -13.63
CA THR A 108 -9.87 -4.29 -14.70
C THR A 108 -10.18 -3.45 -15.94
N GLU A 109 -11.42 -3.42 -16.38
CA GLU A 109 -11.82 -2.65 -17.56
C GLU A 109 -11.78 -1.13 -17.33
N GLU A 110 -12.27 -0.66 -16.18
CA GLU A 110 -12.39 0.78 -15.91
C GLU A 110 -11.06 1.43 -15.55
N ILE A 111 -10.25 0.80 -14.69
CA ILE A 111 -9.03 1.41 -14.17
C ILE A 111 -7.81 1.01 -15.01
N TYR A 112 -7.55 -0.29 -15.13
CA TYR A 112 -6.27 -0.74 -15.71
C TYR A 112 -6.17 -0.45 -17.20
N ARG A 113 -7.26 -0.54 -17.98
CA ARG A 113 -7.23 -0.17 -19.39
C ARG A 113 -7.07 1.33 -19.58
N ILE A 114 -7.64 2.15 -18.70
CA ILE A 114 -7.46 3.61 -18.75
C ILE A 114 -6.02 3.97 -18.42
N VAL A 115 -5.44 3.38 -17.35
CA VAL A 115 -4.04 3.60 -16.98
C VAL A 115 -3.11 3.15 -18.10
N ALA A 116 -3.29 1.96 -18.66
CA ALA A 116 -2.50 1.46 -19.77
C ALA A 116 -2.52 2.41 -20.99
N ARG A 117 -3.70 2.93 -21.33
CA ARG A 117 -3.88 3.91 -22.42
C ARG A 117 -3.15 5.22 -22.11
N ASN A 118 -3.28 5.72 -20.89
CA ASN A 118 -2.64 6.97 -20.47
C ASN A 118 -1.10 6.84 -20.44
N LEU A 119 -0.59 5.65 -20.13
CA LEU A 119 0.84 5.33 -20.21
C LEU A 119 1.32 5.18 -21.67
N GLY A 120 0.43 5.06 -22.65
CA GLY A 120 0.78 4.80 -24.05
C GLY A 120 1.18 3.35 -24.31
N ALA A 121 0.65 2.41 -23.55
CA ALA A 121 0.88 0.98 -23.77
C ALA A 121 0.35 0.53 -25.13
N VAL A 122 1.12 -0.28 -25.83
CA VAL A 122 0.73 -0.89 -27.13
C VAL A 122 0.07 -2.24 -26.92
N GLU A 123 0.35 -2.89 -25.79
CA GLU A 123 -0.23 -4.17 -25.40
C GLU A 123 -0.31 -4.22 -23.89
N THR A 124 -1.40 -4.78 -23.35
CA THR A 124 -1.62 -4.99 -21.91
C THR A 124 -1.94 -6.46 -21.67
N GLU A 125 -1.13 -7.09 -20.86
CA GLU A 125 -1.32 -8.46 -20.40
C GLU A 125 -1.76 -8.42 -18.95
N PHE A 126 -2.96 -8.93 -18.65
CA PHE A 126 -3.44 -9.03 -17.28
C PHE A 126 -2.81 -10.24 -16.59
N GLY A 127 -2.25 -9.98 -15.42
CA GLY A 127 -1.59 -10.97 -14.59
C GLY A 127 -2.52 -11.55 -13.53
N GLU A 128 -2.06 -11.52 -12.28
CA GLU A 128 -2.78 -12.08 -11.15
C GLU A 128 -4.06 -11.30 -10.82
N LYS A 129 -5.13 -12.04 -10.55
CA LYS A 129 -6.40 -11.56 -10.01
C LYS A 129 -6.74 -12.44 -8.81
N THR A 130 -6.75 -11.86 -7.61
CA THR A 130 -6.89 -12.65 -6.37
C THR A 130 -7.89 -12.02 -5.42
N ASP A 131 -8.90 -12.79 -4.99
CA ASP A 131 -9.81 -12.41 -3.90
C ASP A 131 -9.05 -12.46 -2.56
N LEU A 132 -9.01 -11.34 -1.87
CA LEU A 132 -8.38 -11.13 -0.56
C LEU A 132 -9.40 -10.64 0.47
N SER A 133 -10.70 -10.81 0.22
CA SER A 133 -11.78 -10.33 1.07
C SER A 133 -11.63 -10.81 2.52
N ASN A 134 -11.94 -9.94 3.46
CA ASN A 134 -11.79 -10.19 4.87
C ASN A 134 -12.99 -9.65 5.67
N ASP A 135 -12.86 -9.55 6.98
CA ASP A 135 -13.94 -9.10 7.88
C ASP A 135 -14.26 -7.59 7.77
N ALA A 136 -13.41 -6.80 7.14
CA ALA A 136 -13.56 -5.34 7.03
C ALA A 136 -14.06 -4.87 5.67
N ALA A 137 -13.75 -5.62 4.60
CA ALA A 137 -14.04 -5.21 3.22
C ALA A 137 -14.10 -6.39 2.25
N ILE A 138 -14.76 -6.21 1.12
CA ILE A 138 -14.43 -6.92 -0.10
C ILE A 138 -13.07 -6.37 -0.54
N LYS A 139 -12.09 -7.23 -0.69
CA LYS A 139 -10.72 -6.87 -1.04
C LYS A 139 -10.21 -7.78 -2.14
N PHE A 140 -9.54 -7.23 -3.12
CA PHE A 140 -8.87 -8.03 -4.15
C PHE A 140 -7.63 -7.35 -4.70
N TYR A 141 -6.79 -8.13 -5.32
CA TYR A 141 -5.59 -7.71 -6.01
C TYR A 141 -5.73 -7.94 -7.51
N VAL A 142 -5.22 -6.99 -8.29
CA VAL A 142 -5.11 -7.11 -9.75
C VAL A 142 -3.75 -6.59 -10.18
N SER A 143 -3.16 -7.21 -11.19
CA SER A 143 -1.93 -6.72 -11.83
C SER A 143 -2.03 -6.78 -13.35
N SER A 144 -1.21 -5.95 -14.01
CA SER A 144 -1.02 -5.98 -15.46
C SER A 144 0.42 -5.63 -15.83
N LEU A 145 0.89 -6.23 -16.90
CA LEU A 145 2.14 -5.89 -17.58
C LEU A 145 1.81 -5.13 -18.86
N ASN A 146 2.32 -3.91 -18.96
CA ASN A 146 2.05 -3.02 -20.06
C ASN A 146 3.30 -2.88 -20.92
N LYS A 147 3.26 -3.40 -22.15
CA LYS A 147 4.34 -3.26 -23.12
C LYS A 147 4.27 -1.88 -23.74
N MET A 148 5.38 -1.18 -23.71
CA MET A 148 5.51 0.16 -24.27
C MET A 148 6.01 0.09 -25.71
N LYS A 149 5.69 1.12 -26.53
CA LYS A 149 6.24 1.22 -27.90
C LYS A 149 7.77 1.32 -27.91
N ALA A 150 8.33 1.94 -26.89
CA ALA A 150 9.75 2.05 -26.63
C ALA A 150 10.01 2.10 -25.13
N GLY A 151 11.13 1.54 -24.67
CA GLY A 151 11.48 1.50 -23.25
C GLY A 151 11.09 0.21 -22.56
N GLU A 152 11.26 0.20 -21.24
CA GLU A 152 10.97 -0.95 -20.40
C GLU A 152 9.46 -1.14 -20.23
N PRO A 153 8.98 -2.39 -20.10
CA PRO A 153 7.60 -2.65 -19.75
C PRO A 153 7.26 -2.05 -18.36
N ILE A 154 6.01 -1.70 -18.19
CA ILE A 154 5.50 -1.11 -16.94
C ILE A 154 4.52 -2.07 -16.29
N ILE A 155 4.75 -2.37 -15.01
CA ILE A 155 3.80 -3.07 -14.17
C ILE A 155 2.83 -2.04 -13.58
N VAL A 156 1.53 -2.31 -13.68
CA VAL A 156 0.50 -1.65 -12.90
C VAL A 156 -0.13 -2.71 -12.01
N ALA A 157 -0.15 -2.46 -10.71
CA ALA A 157 -0.75 -3.36 -9.75
C ALA A 157 -1.60 -2.58 -8.75
N GLY A 158 -2.63 -3.18 -8.21
CA GLY A 158 -3.53 -2.52 -7.26
C GLY A 158 -4.15 -3.47 -6.25
N ILE A 159 -4.31 -2.96 -5.02
CA ILE A 159 -5.22 -3.50 -4.01
C ILE A 159 -6.46 -2.62 -4.01
N HIS A 160 -7.60 -3.23 -4.18
CA HIS A 160 -8.89 -2.58 -4.21
C HIS A 160 -9.72 -3.01 -3.01
N LEU A 161 -10.27 -2.03 -2.29
CA LEU A 161 -11.06 -2.22 -1.07
C LEU A 161 -12.45 -1.62 -1.28
N TYR A 162 -13.47 -2.40 -0.93
CA TYR A 162 -14.85 -1.96 -0.81
C TYR A 162 -15.27 -2.16 0.64
N PRO A 163 -15.01 -1.17 1.52
CA PRO A 163 -15.28 -1.29 2.94
C PRO A 163 -16.78 -1.52 3.17
N PHE A 164 -17.13 -2.50 4.01
CA PHE A 164 -18.54 -2.83 4.27
C PHE A 164 -19.32 -1.64 4.81
N SER A 165 -20.54 -1.47 4.32
CA SER A 165 -21.45 -0.39 4.73
C SER A 165 -20.92 1.03 4.49
N LYS A 166 -19.99 1.21 3.57
CA LYS A 166 -19.46 2.53 3.19
C LYS A 166 -19.82 2.89 1.75
N PRO A 167 -20.03 4.20 1.44
CA PRO A 167 -20.39 4.66 0.10
C PRO A 167 -19.18 5.02 -0.76
N TYR A 168 -18.08 4.28 -0.63
CA TYR A 168 -16.84 4.51 -1.38
C TYR A 168 -16.03 3.23 -1.57
N SER A 169 -15.13 3.26 -2.54
CA SER A 169 -14.05 2.30 -2.70
C SER A 169 -12.70 3.00 -2.52
N ILE A 170 -11.67 2.21 -2.17
CA ILE A 170 -10.30 2.70 -2.03
C ILE A 170 -9.41 1.80 -2.87
N SER A 171 -8.63 2.39 -3.77
CA SER A 171 -7.67 1.69 -4.60
C SER A 171 -6.26 2.17 -4.29
N PHE A 172 -5.39 1.27 -3.86
CA PHE A 172 -3.96 1.53 -3.70
C PHE A 172 -3.23 0.96 -4.90
N MET A 173 -2.85 1.86 -5.81
CA MET A 173 -2.27 1.52 -7.11
C MET A 173 -0.76 1.75 -7.12
N MET A 174 -0.04 0.86 -7.76
CA MET A 174 1.39 0.98 -8.02
C MET A 174 1.64 1.00 -9.53
N THR A 175 2.53 1.87 -9.97
CA THR A 175 3.09 1.89 -11.32
C THR A 175 4.60 1.84 -11.21
N ALA A 176 5.22 0.80 -11.76
CA ALA A 176 6.65 0.55 -11.64
C ALA A 176 7.24 0.04 -12.96
N PHE A 177 8.50 0.35 -13.22
CA PHE A 177 9.22 -0.26 -14.31
C PHE A 177 9.47 -1.75 -14.03
N PHE A 178 9.24 -2.58 -15.04
CA PHE A 178 9.51 -4.02 -14.91
C PHE A 178 11.01 -4.28 -14.97
N ASN A 179 11.60 -4.53 -13.80
CA ASN A 179 13.01 -4.89 -13.68
C ASN A 179 13.15 -6.22 -12.91
N PRO A 180 13.26 -7.36 -13.62
CA PRO A 180 13.36 -8.67 -12.98
C PRO A 180 14.62 -8.85 -12.13
N GLY A 181 15.67 -8.05 -12.37
CA GLY A 181 16.93 -8.09 -11.61
C GLY A 181 16.93 -7.25 -10.33
N ALA A 182 15.90 -6.44 -10.09
CA ALA A 182 15.80 -5.55 -8.92
C ALA A 182 15.11 -6.21 -7.72
N GLU A 183 15.61 -7.35 -7.26
CA GLU A 183 14.94 -8.13 -6.20
C GLU A 183 14.73 -7.36 -4.90
N LYS A 184 15.71 -6.54 -4.49
CA LYS A 184 15.63 -5.75 -3.24
C LYS A 184 14.57 -4.66 -3.34
N GLU A 185 14.60 -3.88 -4.42
CA GLU A 185 13.63 -2.82 -4.70
C GLU A 185 12.21 -3.40 -4.81
N ASN A 186 12.07 -4.51 -5.52
CA ASN A 186 10.82 -5.24 -5.64
C ASN A 186 10.31 -5.76 -4.28
N ALA A 187 11.20 -6.18 -3.38
CA ALA A 187 10.83 -6.59 -2.03
C ALA A 187 10.31 -5.42 -1.18
N VAL A 188 10.97 -4.25 -1.27
CA VAL A 188 10.52 -3.03 -0.59
C VAL A 188 9.16 -2.58 -1.12
N MET A 189 8.97 -2.55 -2.44
CA MET A 189 7.69 -2.19 -3.05
C MET A 189 6.56 -3.14 -2.61
N ARG A 190 6.82 -4.45 -2.59
CA ARG A 190 5.86 -5.43 -2.06
C ARG A 190 5.55 -5.21 -0.59
N ALA A 191 6.54 -4.85 0.24
CA ALA A 191 6.32 -4.56 1.66
C ALA A 191 5.40 -3.35 1.86
N VAL A 192 5.62 -2.26 1.10
CA VAL A 192 4.73 -1.08 1.09
C VAL A 192 3.31 -1.50 0.70
N PHE A 193 3.18 -2.26 -0.38
CA PHE A 193 1.90 -2.71 -0.90
C PHE A 193 1.12 -3.57 0.11
N ASN A 194 1.82 -4.54 0.73
CA ASN A 194 1.22 -5.43 1.73
C ASN A 194 0.88 -4.73 3.04
N SER A 195 1.49 -3.58 3.34
CA SER A 195 1.18 -2.79 4.53
C SER A 195 -0.14 -2.01 4.44
N PHE A 196 -0.74 -1.94 3.24
CA PHE A 196 -1.99 -1.22 3.02
C PHE A 196 -3.18 -1.93 3.65
N GLN A 197 -3.86 -1.24 4.57
CA GLN A 197 -4.96 -1.79 5.35
C GLN A 197 -5.97 -0.73 5.77
N LEU A 198 -7.20 -1.19 6.05
CA LEU A 198 -8.16 -0.38 6.80
C LEU A 198 -7.75 -0.37 8.28
N VAL A 199 -7.90 0.78 8.91
CA VAL A 199 -7.65 0.97 10.35
C VAL A 199 -8.93 1.47 11.01
N GLU A 200 -9.09 1.23 12.30
CA GLU A 200 -10.20 1.84 13.02
C GLU A 200 -10.05 3.37 12.98
N PRO A 201 -11.15 4.11 12.73
CA PRO A 201 -11.12 5.56 12.85
C PRO A 201 -10.56 5.93 14.23
N ALA A 202 -9.61 6.85 14.28
CA ALA A 202 -9.14 7.37 15.55
C ALA A 202 -10.36 7.86 16.35
N GLN A 203 -10.63 7.25 17.50
CA GLN A 203 -11.65 7.78 18.37
C GLN A 203 -11.28 9.23 18.65
N PRO A 204 -12.21 10.19 18.50
CA PRO A 204 -11.93 11.56 18.88
C PRO A 204 -11.45 11.50 20.33
N SER A 205 -10.19 11.86 20.55
CA SER A 205 -9.61 11.97 21.89
C SER A 205 -10.59 12.80 22.69
N GLY A 206 -11.22 12.19 23.70
CA GLY A 206 -12.31 12.78 24.46
C GLY A 206 -11.98 14.22 24.82
N GLY A 207 -12.78 15.13 24.29
CA GLY A 207 -12.69 16.54 24.69
C GLY A 207 -12.75 16.62 26.21
N PRO A 208 -12.12 17.64 26.80
CA PRO A 208 -12.13 17.79 28.24
C PRO A 208 -13.57 17.69 28.73
N SER A 209 -13.82 16.72 29.62
CA SER A 209 -15.11 16.57 30.31
C SER A 209 -15.49 17.95 30.83
N SER A 210 -16.62 18.45 30.32
CA SER A 210 -17.17 19.74 30.80
C SER A 210 -17.12 19.74 32.32
N PRO A 211 -16.54 20.78 32.96
CA PRO A 211 -16.58 20.88 34.40
C PRO A 211 -18.03 20.92 34.83
N ASP A 212 -18.37 20.06 35.80
CA ASP A 212 -19.68 19.99 36.43
C ASP A 212 -20.13 21.41 36.84
N LEU A 213 -21.16 21.92 36.20
CA LEU A 213 -21.84 23.12 36.60
C LEU A 213 -22.44 22.88 38.00
N PRO A 214 -22.11 23.70 39.01
CA PRO A 214 -22.69 23.56 40.33
C PRO A 214 -24.21 23.73 40.27
N LYS A 215 -24.93 22.73 40.77
CA LYS A 215 -26.38 22.78 40.91
C LYS A 215 -26.75 24.01 41.78
N ALA A 216 -27.45 24.96 41.17
CA ALA A 216 -28.04 26.07 41.89
C ALA A 216 -28.97 25.52 42.98
N SER A 217 -28.64 25.78 44.25
CA SER A 217 -29.49 25.48 45.38
C SER A 217 -30.72 26.38 45.33
N GLN A 218 -31.87 25.77 45.11
CA GLN A 218 -33.17 26.45 45.36
C GLN A 218 -33.33 26.59 46.87
N SER A 219 -33.22 27.83 47.38
CA SER A 219 -33.69 28.19 48.71
C SER A 219 -35.15 28.63 48.63
N LYS A 220 -35.90 28.11 49.59
CA LYS A 220 -37.33 28.45 49.85
C LYS A 220 -37.55 29.92 50.11
#